data_baa00a91472166ba826761a70cd31bc8
#
_entry.id   baa00a91472166ba826761a70cd31bc8
#
_cell.length_a   1.000
_cell.length_b   1.000
_cell.length_c   1.000
_cell.angle_alpha   90.00
_cell.angle_beta   90.00
_cell.angle_gamma   90.00
#
_symmetry.space_group_name_H-M   'P 1'
#
loop_
_entity.id
_entity.type
_entity.pdbx_description
1 polymer ?
#
loop_
_entity_poly.entity_id
_entity_poly.type
_entity_poly.pdbx_seq_one_letter_code
_entity_poly.pdbx_strand_id
1 'polypeptide(L)'
;MFDTLSGKLQRIFKNLRGEGKLTAANMEEALREIRVALLEADVHFKVVKQFIEQVKEKALGEEVLTALSPAQQVVKIVRDELTKMLGSHTSRLRFANEPPTVVLIVGLQGSGKTTSAAKLARFLTKEGSKPQLVSVDVYRPAARHQLSILAKNVSTPIYEGMPEETKPLELAMAARREAMQAGRDVVLVDTAGRQHIDDQLMQELSELKEALNPTEILFVADAMTGQDAVKSAGEFHQRLGITGVVLTKMDGDARGGAALSIRSVTGQPLKFIGVGEKTDALEAFHPDRVASRILGMGDVLSLIDKVQETIDQETAEKMQEKLLGDDFSLEDFRDQIKQIRKLGSLGGLLEMMPQIGPLKDLKDTKIDESEVGRVVAIIDSMTPKERRNHMIINGSRRRRIAKGSGTSVQDVNNLLKQYAQARKMMKSFTGQAGFLGKKLAKMKLPGLPGF
;
A
#
# COMPACT_ATOMS: atom_id res chain seq x y z
N MET A 1 0.67 -9.19 2.30
CA MET A 1 -0.76 -8.84 2.01
C MET A 1 -1.28 -9.79 0.93
N PHE A 2 -2.34 -10.54 1.19
CA PHE A 2 -2.97 -11.51 0.26
C PHE A 2 -2.10 -12.70 -0.22
N ASP A 3 -0.95 -12.98 0.35
CA ASP A 3 0.02 -13.95 -0.20
C ASP A 3 -0.56 -15.37 -0.29
N THR A 4 -1.28 -15.82 0.73
CA THR A 4 -1.93 -17.14 0.73
C THR A 4 -2.98 -17.25 -0.36
N LEU A 5 -3.85 -16.25 -0.52
CA LEU A 5 -4.89 -16.22 -1.55
C LEU A 5 -4.27 -16.10 -2.96
N SER A 6 -3.30 -15.20 -3.11
CA SER A 6 -2.57 -15.00 -4.37
C SER A 6 -1.86 -16.27 -4.82
N GLY A 7 -1.15 -16.95 -3.92
CA GLY A 7 -0.46 -18.20 -4.26
C GLY A 7 -1.40 -19.33 -4.72
N LYS A 8 -2.60 -19.43 -4.10
CA LYS A 8 -3.63 -20.40 -4.51
C LYS A 8 -4.21 -20.06 -5.87
N LEU A 9 -4.60 -18.81 -6.10
CA LEU A 9 -5.17 -18.38 -7.37
C LEU A 9 -4.17 -18.53 -8.51
N GLN A 10 -2.90 -18.19 -8.31
CA GLN A 10 -1.85 -18.40 -9.31
C GLN A 10 -1.68 -19.87 -9.69
N ARG A 11 -1.76 -20.79 -8.71
CA ARG A 11 -1.69 -22.24 -8.98
C ARG A 11 -2.86 -22.68 -9.84
N ILE A 12 -4.09 -22.25 -9.51
CA ILE A 12 -5.30 -22.56 -10.28
C ILE A 12 -5.17 -22.07 -11.73
N PHE A 13 -4.74 -20.82 -11.91
CA PHE A 13 -4.57 -20.25 -13.25
C PHE A 13 -3.41 -20.87 -14.03
N LYS A 14 -2.36 -21.35 -13.36
CA LYS A 14 -1.26 -22.09 -13.99
C LYS A 14 -1.76 -23.42 -14.52
N ASN A 15 -2.57 -24.14 -13.75
CA ASN A 15 -3.18 -25.41 -14.18
C ASN A 15 -4.09 -25.19 -15.40
N LEU A 16 -4.98 -24.18 -15.35
CA LEU A 16 -5.84 -23.81 -16.48
C LEU A 16 -5.06 -23.48 -17.78
N ARG A 17 -3.89 -22.86 -17.67
CA ARG A 17 -3.04 -22.57 -18.85
C ARG A 17 -2.40 -23.82 -19.44
N GLY A 18 -2.16 -24.85 -18.64
CA GLY A 18 -1.56 -26.12 -19.09
C GLY A 18 -2.52 -26.99 -19.90
N GLU A 19 -3.82 -26.76 -19.78
CA GLU A 19 -4.86 -27.57 -20.42
C GLU A 19 -5.29 -27.01 -21.79
N GLY A 20 -4.50 -27.00 -22.80
CA GLY A 20 -4.68 -26.47 -24.16
C GLY A 20 -6.10 -26.11 -24.69
N LYS A 21 -7.18 -26.65 -24.11
CA LYS A 21 -8.59 -26.27 -24.38
C LYS A 21 -9.37 -26.13 -23.08
N LEU A 22 -10.13 -25.05 -22.96
CA LEU A 22 -11.06 -24.84 -21.86
C LEU A 22 -12.36 -25.61 -22.14
N THR A 23 -12.62 -26.62 -21.30
CA THR A 23 -13.89 -27.35 -21.32
C THR A 23 -14.79 -26.86 -20.19
N ALA A 24 -16.10 -27.11 -20.26
CA ALA A 24 -17.02 -26.81 -19.17
C ALA A 24 -16.60 -27.49 -17.86
N ALA A 25 -16.04 -28.70 -17.96
CA ALA A 25 -15.57 -29.46 -16.79
C ALA A 25 -14.37 -28.79 -16.09
N ASN A 26 -13.33 -28.38 -16.86
CA ASN A 26 -12.14 -27.70 -16.32
C ASN A 26 -12.53 -26.33 -15.70
N MET A 27 -13.50 -25.65 -16.30
CA MET A 27 -14.03 -24.40 -15.77
C MET A 27 -14.72 -24.60 -14.42
N GLU A 28 -15.60 -25.62 -14.32
CA GLU A 28 -16.29 -25.91 -13.06
C GLU A 28 -15.31 -26.32 -11.95
N GLU A 29 -14.27 -27.06 -12.29
CA GLU A 29 -13.22 -27.43 -11.35
C GLU A 29 -12.46 -26.18 -10.86
N ALA A 30 -12.01 -25.33 -11.78
CA ALA A 30 -11.33 -24.08 -11.42
C ALA A 30 -12.21 -23.14 -10.57
N LEU A 31 -13.49 -22.99 -10.90
CA LEU A 31 -14.43 -22.19 -10.12
C LEU A 31 -14.63 -22.77 -8.70
N ARG A 32 -14.65 -24.10 -8.57
CA ARG A 32 -14.71 -24.78 -7.26
C ARG A 32 -13.44 -24.50 -6.43
N GLU A 33 -12.25 -24.59 -7.05
CA GLU A 33 -11.00 -24.27 -6.38
C GLU A 33 -10.91 -22.79 -5.98
N ILE A 34 -11.32 -21.86 -6.86
CA ILE A 34 -11.39 -20.42 -6.56
C ILE A 34 -12.34 -20.18 -5.37
N ARG A 35 -13.51 -20.84 -5.34
CA ARG A 35 -14.44 -20.75 -4.23
C ARG A 35 -13.80 -21.18 -2.91
N VAL A 36 -13.09 -22.30 -2.89
CA VAL A 36 -12.38 -22.79 -1.70
C VAL A 36 -11.31 -21.79 -1.29
N ALA A 37 -10.50 -21.28 -2.22
CA ALA A 37 -9.45 -20.31 -1.93
C ALA A 37 -9.98 -19.02 -1.30
N LEU A 38 -11.12 -18.50 -1.77
CA LEU A 38 -11.79 -17.32 -1.20
C LEU A 38 -12.35 -17.59 0.20
N LEU A 39 -12.97 -18.76 0.44
CA LEU A 39 -13.47 -19.13 1.76
C LEU A 39 -12.33 -19.30 2.78
N GLU A 40 -11.21 -19.91 2.39
CA GLU A 40 -10.03 -20.05 3.23
C GLU A 40 -9.33 -18.70 3.50
N ALA A 41 -9.51 -17.73 2.60
CA ALA A 41 -9.09 -16.34 2.81
C ALA A 41 -10.07 -15.56 3.70
N ASP A 42 -11.06 -16.23 4.30
CA ASP A 42 -12.07 -15.64 5.19
C ASP A 42 -12.99 -14.62 4.49
N VAL A 43 -13.28 -14.83 3.21
CA VAL A 43 -14.31 -14.04 2.49
C VAL A 43 -15.70 -14.53 2.88
N HIS A 44 -16.61 -13.60 3.14
CA HIS A 44 -17.98 -13.92 3.56
C HIS A 44 -18.72 -14.81 2.53
N PHE A 45 -19.35 -15.88 2.98
CA PHE A 45 -19.95 -16.93 2.14
C PHE A 45 -20.90 -16.40 1.04
N LYS A 46 -21.77 -15.44 1.37
CA LYS A 46 -22.71 -14.85 0.40
C LYS A 46 -21.95 -14.10 -0.73
N VAL A 47 -20.86 -13.45 -0.37
CA VAL A 47 -20.00 -12.71 -1.31
C VAL A 47 -19.31 -13.69 -2.27
N VAL A 48 -18.75 -14.78 -1.73
CA VAL A 48 -18.13 -15.84 -2.53
C VAL A 48 -19.13 -16.48 -3.48
N LYS A 49 -20.35 -16.79 -3.02
CA LYS A 49 -21.39 -17.37 -3.85
C LYS A 49 -21.72 -16.46 -5.04
N GLN A 50 -22.01 -15.20 -4.76
CA GLN A 50 -22.34 -14.21 -5.78
C GLN A 50 -21.19 -14.01 -6.78
N PHE A 51 -19.95 -13.94 -6.31
CA PHE A 51 -18.76 -13.82 -7.15
C PHE A 51 -18.62 -15.00 -8.12
N ILE A 52 -18.73 -16.23 -7.62
CA ILE A 52 -18.62 -17.45 -8.46
C ILE A 52 -19.74 -17.49 -9.52
N GLU A 53 -20.97 -17.12 -9.15
CA GLU A 53 -22.09 -17.06 -10.08
C GLU A 53 -21.83 -16.04 -11.20
N GLN A 54 -21.35 -14.83 -10.86
CA GLN A 54 -21.02 -13.78 -11.83
C GLN A 54 -19.87 -14.18 -12.76
N VAL A 55 -18.81 -14.80 -12.21
CA VAL A 55 -17.69 -15.29 -13.03
C VAL A 55 -18.17 -16.40 -13.97
N LYS A 56 -18.99 -17.34 -13.47
CA LYS A 56 -19.55 -18.43 -14.29
C LYS A 56 -20.41 -17.90 -15.43
N GLU A 57 -21.31 -16.99 -15.16
CA GLU A 57 -22.20 -16.37 -16.15
C GLU A 57 -21.40 -15.70 -17.27
N LYS A 58 -20.41 -14.89 -16.92
CA LYS A 58 -19.57 -14.20 -17.89
C LYS A 58 -18.66 -15.14 -18.68
N ALA A 59 -18.09 -16.14 -18.02
CA ALA A 59 -17.21 -17.11 -18.68
C ALA A 59 -17.94 -18.00 -19.69
N LEU A 60 -19.24 -18.23 -19.48
CA LEU A 60 -20.10 -19.03 -20.42
C LEU A 60 -20.78 -18.16 -21.48
N GLY A 61 -20.95 -16.85 -21.24
CA GLY A 61 -21.72 -15.95 -22.10
C GLY A 61 -20.88 -15.04 -23.02
N GLU A 62 -19.58 -14.87 -22.77
CA GLU A 62 -18.74 -14.04 -23.63
C GLU A 62 -18.38 -14.79 -24.94
N GLU A 63 -18.64 -14.14 -26.07
CA GLU A 63 -18.02 -14.48 -27.37
C GLU A 63 -16.50 -14.44 -27.18
N VAL A 64 -15.85 -15.56 -27.48
CA VAL A 64 -14.40 -15.76 -27.31
C VAL A 64 -13.66 -14.66 -28.04
N LEU A 65 -13.05 -13.71 -27.29
CA LEU A 65 -12.16 -12.73 -27.87
C LEU A 65 -11.00 -13.47 -28.54
N THR A 66 -10.98 -13.51 -29.86
CA THR A 66 -10.04 -14.26 -30.69
C THR A 66 -8.58 -13.95 -30.43
N ALA A 67 -8.29 -12.83 -29.72
CA ALA A 67 -6.94 -12.37 -29.39
C ALA A 67 -6.38 -12.94 -28.07
N LEU A 68 -7.18 -13.57 -27.21
CA LEU A 68 -6.75 -14.10 -25.91
C LEU A 68 -6.95 -15.62 -25.85
N SER A 69 -6.02 -16.32 -25.17
CA SER A 69 -6.27 -17.74 -24.88
C SER A 69 -7.44 -17.87 -23.89
N PRO A 70 -8.19 -18.98 -23.91
CA PRO A 70 -9.33 -19.19 -23.00
C PRO A 70 -8.95 -19.02 -21.52
N ALA A 71 -7.78 -19.48 -21.09
CA ALA A 71 -7.28 -19.28 -19.73
C ALA A 71 -7.01 -17.80 -19.40
N GLN A 72 -6.53 -17.01 -20.36
CA GLN A 72 -6.32 -15.56 -20.17
C GLN A 72 -7.65 -14.82 -20.03
N GLN A 73 -8.70 -15.26 -20.72
CA GLN A 73 -10.05 -14.71 -20.61
C GLN A 73 -10.62 -14.93 -19.21
N VAL A 74 -10.49 -16.15 -18.67
CA VAL A 74 -10.93 -16.44 -17.29
C VAL A 74 -10.21 -15.57 -16.28
N VAL A 75 -8.88 -15.42 -16.39
CA VAL A 75 -8.09 -14.54 -15.53
C VAL A 75 -8.58 -13.10 -15.61
N LYS A 76 -8.88 -12.60 -16.81
CA LYS A 76 -9.44 -11.27 -17.03
C LYS A 76 -10.80 -11.11 -16.35
N ILE A 77 -11.73 -12.06 -16.57
CA ILE A 77 -13.06 -12.04 -15.96
C ILE A 77 -12.95 -12.03 -14.41
N VAL A 78 -12.12 -12.92 -13.85
CA VAL A 78 -11.88 -12.98 -12.40
C VAL A 78 -11.32 -11.66 -11.88
N ARG A 79 -10.36 -11.04 -12.58
CA ARG A 79 -9.80 -9.74 -12.22
C ARG A 79 -10.87 -8.65 -12.22
N ASP A 80 -11.64 -8.58 -13.27
CA ASP A 80 -12.65 -7.54 -13.46
C ASP A 80 -13.77 -7.67 -12.41
N GLU A 81 -14.18 -8.91 -12.07
CA GLU A 81 -15.15 -9.14 -10.99
C GLU A 81 -14.56 -8.87 -9.60
N LEU A 82 -13.29 -9.21 -9.33
CA LEU A 82 -12.62 -8.82 -8.10
C LEU A 82 -12.54 -7.29 -7.96
N THR A 83 -12.18 -6.59 -9.04
CA THR A 83 -12.14 -5.13 -9.05
C THR A 83 -13.49 -4.52 -8.76
N LYS A 84 -14.56 -5.04 -9.36
CA LYS A 84 -15.94 -4.62 -9.13
C LYS A 84 -16.38 -4.86 -7.68
N MET A 85 -16.04 -6.01 -7.12
CA MET A 85 -16.33 -6.36 -5.73
C MET A 85 -15.60 -5.43 -4.75
N LEU A 86 -14.35 -5.06 -5.04
CA LEU A 86 -13.55 -4.13 -4.26
C LEU A 86 -13.96 -2.67 -4.43
N GLY A 87 -14.63 -2.31 -5.55
CA GLY A 87 -15.11 -0.94 -5.68
C GLY A 87 -15.09 -0.30 -7.04
N SER A 88 -14.66 -0.96 -8.08
CA SER A 88 -14.52 -0.44 -9.45
C SER A 88 -13.58 0.77 -9.59
N HIS A 89 -13.70 1.76 -8.71
CA HIS A 89 -12.93 2.99 -8.75
C HIS A 89 -12.40 3.39 -7.37
N THR A 90 -11.27 4.09 -7.35
CA THR A 90 -10.72 4.71 -6.14
C THR A 90 -11.69 5.76 -5.60
N SER A 91 -12.05 5.63 -4.32
CA SER A 91 -12.92 6.58 -3.65
C SER A 91 -12.10 7.54 -2.78
N ARG A 92 -12.03 8.80 -3.19
CA ARG A 92 -11.34 9.86 -2.43
C ARG A 92 -12.20 10.35 -1.27
N LEU A 93 -11.58 11.08 -0.34
CA LEU A 93 -12.32 11.84 0.66
C LEU A 93 -13.16 12.93 -0.01
N ARG A 94 -14.35 13.13 0.52
CA ARG A 94 -15.19 14.27 0.13
C ARG A 94 -14.87 15.44 1.04
N PHE A 95 -14.76 16.61 0.46
CA PHE A 95 -14.54 17.83 1.19
C PHE A 95 -15.85 18.62 1.28
N ALA A 96 -16.04 19.33 2.39
CA ALA A 96 -17.17 20.24 2.56
C ALA A 96 -17.00 21.45 1.63
N ASN A 97 -18.13 22.04 1.20
CA ASN A 97 -18.11 23.27 0.42
C ASN A 97 -17.55 24.46 1.23
N GLU A 98 -17.78 24.43 2.55
CA GLU A 98 -17.27 25.42 3.50
C GLU A 98 -16.33 24.73 4.49
N PRO A 99 -15.09 25.19 4.62
CA PRO A 99 -14.14 24.63 5.59
C PRO A 99 -14.53 25.00 7.04
N PRO A 100 -14.14 24.17 8.00
CA PRO A 100 -13.38 22.94 7.85
C PRO A 100 -14.26 21.72 7.52
N THR A 101 -13.74 20.84 6.67
CA THR A 101 -14.28 19.50 6.48
C THR A 101 -14.11 18.71 7.76
N VAL A 102 -15.18 18.22 8.35
CA VAL A 102 -15.12 17.36 9.54
C VAL A 102 -15.11 15.90 9.13
N VAL A 103 -14.09 15.16 9.59
CA VAL A 103 -13.94 13.73 9.40
C VAL A 103 -14.01 13.05 10.76
N LEU A 104 -15.06 12.28 11.00
CA LEU A 104 -15.24 11.50 12.22
C LEU A 104 -14.61 10.11 12.04
N ILE A 105 -13.69 9.74 12.91
CA ILE A 105 -12.96 8.46 12.85
C ILE A 105 -13.52 7.54 13.93
N VAL A 106 -14.21 6.48 13.51
CA VAL A 106 -14.95 5.55 14.39
C VAL A 106 -14.44 4.11 14.24
N GLY A 107 -14.73 3.26 15.23
CA GLY A 107 -14.38 1.84 15.19
C GLY A 107 -14.09 1.27 16.57
N LEU A 108 -13.83 -0.03 16.64
CA LEU A 108 -13.57 -0.75 17.89
C LEU A 108 -12.22 -0.40 18.52
N GLN A 109 -12.02 -0.75 19.78
CA GLN A 109 -10.75 -0.61 20.48
C GLN A 109 -9.67 -1.46 19.78
N GLY A 110 -8.45 -0.91 19.63
CA GLY A 110 -7.35 -1.62 19.01
C GLY A 110 -7.39 -1.69 17.47
N SER A 111 -8.44 -1.16 16.82
CA SER A 111 -8.53 -1.13 15.35
C SER A 111 -7.55 -0.17 14.69
N GLY A 112 -6.88 0.70 15.45
CA GLY A 112 -5.89 1.64 14.92
C GLY A 112 -6.42 3.02 14.59
N LYS A 113 -7.56 3.47 15.16
CA LYS A 113 -8.16 4.81 14.93
C LYS A 113 -7.19 5.95 15.13
N THR A 114 -6.60 6.05 16.32
CA THR A 114 -5.67 7.13 16.70
C THR A 114 -4.46 7.20 15.76
N THR A 115 -3.90 6.05 15.41
CA THR A 115 -2.78 5.96 14.45
C THR A 115 -3.24 6.33 13.05
N SER A 116 -4.42 5.90 12.63
CA SER A 116 -4.99 6.24 11.32
C SER A 116 -5.32 7.73 11.21
N ALA A 117 -5.78 8.37 12.29
CA ALA A 117 -5.99 9.81 12.34
C ALA A 117 -4.70 10.58 12.02
N ALA A 118 -3.60 10.24 12.70
CA ALA A 118 -2.30 10.88 12.47
C ALA A 118 -1.74 10.60 11.06
N LYS A 119 -1.87 9.35 10.57
CA LYS A 119 -1.45 8.99 9.21
C LYS A 119 -2.25 9.73 8.14
N LEU A 120 -3.56 9.85 8.36
CA LEU A 120 -4.46 10.57 7.46
C LEU A 120 -4.15 12.07 7.45
N ALA A 121 -3.84 12.66 8.60
CA ALA A 121 -3.37 14.05 8.70
C ALA A 121 -2.11 14.27 7.85
N ARG A 122 -1.12 13.39 7.98
CA ARG A 122 0.09 13.44 7.15
C ARG A 122 -0.20 13.27 5.66
N PHE A 123 -1.07 12.33 5.30
CA PHE A 123 -1.50 12.12 3.92
C PHE A 123 -2.13 13.38 3.34
N LEU A 124 -3.09 13.98 4.05
CA LEU A 124 -3.77 15.21 3.64
C LEU A 124 -2.82 16.42 3.54
N THR A 125 -1.85 16.52 4.45
CA THR A 125 -0.82 17.58 4.38
C THR A 125 0.03 17.44 3.11
N LYS A 126 0.39 16.22 2.70
CA LYS A 126 1.08 15.98 1.43
C LYS A 126 0.23 16.37 0.21
N GLU A 127 -1.08 16.17 0.29
CA GLU A 127 -2.05 16.58 -0.74
C GLU A 127 -2.34 18.08 -0.74
N GLY A 128 -1.67 18.86 0.14
CA GLY A 128 -1.79 20.32 0.20
C GLY A 128 -2.87 20.84 1.15
N SER A 129 -3.58 19.98 1.89
CA SER A 129 -4.56 20.38 2.91
C SER A 129 -3.88 20.80 4.22
N LYS A 130 -4.64 21.53 5.05
CA LYS A 130 -4.23 22.03 6.38
C LYS A 130 -5.04 21.36 7.48
N PRO A 131 -4.78 20.05 7.80
CA PRO A 131 -5.55 19.34 8.80
C PRO A 131 -5.24 19.81 10.22
N GLN A 132 -6.22 19.62 11.11
CA GLN A 132 -6.09 19.70 12.56
C GLN A 132 -6.63 18.43 13.18
N LEU A 133 -5.96 17.95 14.22
CA LEU A 133 -6.35 16.75 14.96
C LEU A 133 -7.07 17.14 16.26
N VAL A 134 -7.98 16.29 16.71
CA VAL A 134 -8.55 16.31 18.05
C VAL A 134 -8.86 14.89 18.50
N SER A 135 -8.54 14.53 19.76
CA SER A 135 -9.03 13.30 20.37
C SER A 135 -10.16 13.62 21.36
N VAL A 136 -11.29 13.00 21.12
CA VAL A 136 -12.45 13.10 22.03
C VAL A 136 -12.59 11.88 22.95
N ASP A 137 -11.55 11.03 23.04
CA ASP A 137 -11.48 9.89 23.97
C ASP A 137 -11.15 10.41 25.38
N VAL A 138 -12.16 10.90 26.07
CA VAL A 138 -12.06 11.42 27.44
C VAL A 138 -11.89 10.32 28.48
N TYR A 139 -12.20 9.07 28.11
CA TYR A 139 -12.15 7.92 29.02
C TYR A 139 -10.75 7.37 29.22
N ARG A 140 -9.83 7.68 28.27
CA ARG A 140 -8.45 7.19 28.26
C ARG A 140 -7.46 8.35 28.07
N PRO A 141 -7.00 8.97 29.15
CA PRO A 141 -6.03 10.07 29.07
C PRO A 141 -4.78 9.71 28.26
N ALA A 142 -4.34 8.46 28.38
CA ALA A 142 -3.20 7.95 27.59
C ALA A 142 -3.44 7.99 26.07
N ALA A 143 -4.68 7.79 25.60
CA ALA A 143 -5.01 7.85 24.17
C ALA A 143 -4.90 9.27 23.61
N ARG A 144 -5.37 10.28 24.37
CA ARG A 144 -5.20 11.71 24.02
C ARG A 144 -3.72 12.08 23.95
N HIS A 145 -2.94 11.69 24.94
CA HIS A 145 -1.49 11.92 24.95
C HIS A 145 -0.79 11.21 23.79
N GLN A 146 -1.21 9.99 23.45
CA GLN A 146 -0.69 9.26 22.28
C GLN A 146 -0.94 10.03 20.98
N LEU A 147 -2.14 10.57 20.78
CA LEU A 147 -2.44 11.37 19.59
C LEU A 147 -1.58 12.65 19.56
N SER A 148 -1.34 13.31 20.71
CA SER A 148 -0.46 14.49 20.79
C SER A 148 0.97 14.16 20.36
N ILE A 149 1.53 13.03 20.78
CA ILE A 149 2.85 12.57 20.34
C ILE A 149 2.86 12.31 18.82
N LEU A 150 1.84 11.62 18.31
CA LEU A 150 1.74 11.32 16.88
C LEU A 150 1.58 12.61 16.06
N ALA A 151 0.78 13.57 16.51
CA ALA A 151 0.59 14.87 15.88
C ALA A 151 1.90 15.63 15.72
N LYS A 152 2.76 15.65 16.77
CA LYS A 152 4.11 16.22 16.72
C LYS A 152 4.98 15.51 15.68
N ASN A 153 4.94 14.17 15.64
CA ASN A 153 5.74 13.39 14.70
C ASN A 153 5.35 13.63 13.22
N VAL A 154 4.10 13.98 12.97
CA VAL A 154 3.61 14.30 11.61
C VAL A 154 3.52 15.82 11.36
N SER A 155 3.99 16.65 12.30
CA SER A 155 3.96 18.11 12.22
C SER A 155 2.57 18.68 11.93
N THR A 156 1.53 18.08 12.53
CA THR A 156 0.14 18.51 12.39
C THR A 156 -0.37 19.11 13.69
N PRO A 157 -1.04 20.28 13.67
CA PRO A 157 -1.66 20.85 14.87
C PRO A 157 -2.69 19.92 15.49
N ILE A 158 -2.74 19.93 16.82
CA ILE A 158 -3.74 19.20 17.59
C ILE A 158 -4.42 20.13 18.58
N TYR A 159 -5.73 20.03 18.70
CA TYR A 159 -6.48 20.64 19.78
C TYR A 159 -6.41 19.75 21.00
N GLU A 160 -5.75 20.22 22.07
CA GLU A 160 -5.53 19.43 23.29
C GLU A 160 -6.68 19.58 24.30
N GLY A 161 -7.58 20.55 24.06
CA GLY A 161 -8.70 20.86 24.95
C GLY A 161 -8.31 21.74 26.15
N MET A 162 -9.31 22.37 26.74
CA MET A 162 -9.16 23.09 28.00
C MET A 162 -9.57 22.20 29.18
N PRO A 163 -9.13 22.52 30.43
CA PRO A 163 -9.45 21.71 31.61
C PRO A 163 -10.95 21.50 31.85
N GLU A 164 -11.76 22.48 31.43
CA GLU A 164 -13.21 22.46 31.60
C GLU A 164 -13.92 21.57 30.58
N GLU A 165 -13.28 21.24 29.47
CA GLU A 165 -13.83 20.43 28.39
C GLU A 165 -13.70 18.94 28.70
N THR A 166 -14.63 18.42 29.46
CA THR A 166 -14.60 17.02 29.95
C THR A 166 -15.48 16.07 29.13
N LYS A 167 -16.29 16.61 28.20
CA LYS A 167 -17.18 15.82 27.35
C LYS A 167 -16.70 15.75 25.90
N PRO A 168 -16.87 14.60 25.24
CA PRO A 168 -16.48 14.41 23.83
C PRO A 168 -17.02 15.49 22.90
N LEU A 169 -18.29 15.84 23.08
CA LEU A 169 -18.99 16.84 22.25
C LEU A 169 -18.41 18.24 22.41
N GLU A 170 -18.13 18.66 23.65
CA GLU A 170 -17.55 19.97 23.97
C GLU A 170 -16.18 20.15 23.31
N LEU A 171 -15.32 19.11 23.44
CA LEU A 171 -13.99 19.06 22.81
C LEU A 171 -14.07 19.15 21.30
N ALA A 172 -14.97 18.37 20.67
CA ALA A 172 -15.12 18.33 19.23
C ALA A 172 -15.59 19.69 18.67
N MET A 173 -16.55 20.32 19.32
CA MET A 173 -17.09 21.63 18.94
C MET A 173 -16.06 22.75 19.13
N ALA A 174 -15.29 22.71 20.22
CA ALA A 174 -14.21 23.66 20.47
C ALA A 174 -13.09 23.53 19.43
N ALA A 175 -12.66 22.30 19.14
CA ALA A 175 -11.67 22.01 18.10
C ALA A 175 -12.11 22.53 16.72
N ARG A 176 -13.39 22.33 16.36
CA ARG A 176 -13.94 22.86 15.11
C ARG A 176 -13.88 24.38 15.06
N ARG A 177 -14.26 25.08 16.16
CA ARG A 177 -14.20 26.56 16.23
C ARG A 177 -12.77 27.06 16.10
N GLU A 178 -11.81 26.44 16.81
CA GLU A 178 -10.40 26.81 16.71
C GLU A 178 -9.88 26.58 15.28
N ALA A 179 -10.20 25.44 14.66
CA ALA A 179 -9.82 25.14 13.29
C ALA A 179 -10.30 26.21 12.30
N MET A 180 -11.57 26.67 12.44
CA MET A 180 -12.11 27.77 11.62
C MET A 180 -11.30 29.05 11.83
N GLN A 181 -11.02 29.44 13.06
CA GLN A 181 -10.24 30.64 13.40
C GLN A 181 -8.81 30.55 12.88
N ALA A 182 -8.20 29.38 12.94
CA ALA A 182 -6.84 29.12 12.47
C ALA A 182 -6.73 28.89 10.95
N GLY A 183 -7.83 29.01 10.20
CA GLY A 183 -7.84 28.76 8.74
C GLY A 183 -7.45 27.34 8.35
N ARG A 184 -7.87 26.35 9.15
CA ARG A 184 -7.73 24.93 8.83
C ARG A 184 -8.87 24.50 7.91
N ASP A 185 -8.56 23.62 6.99
CA ASP A 185 -9.54 23.13 6.00
C ASP A 185 -10.11 21.75 6.36
N VAL A 186 -9.46 21.00 7.25
CA VAL A 186 -9.91 19.69 7.71
C VAL A 186 -9.75 19.54 9.22
N VAL A 187 -10.76 18.97 9.89
CA VAL A 187 -10.69 18.54 11.29
C VAL A 187 -10.89 17.03 11.34
N LEU A 188 -9.88 16.32 11.88
CA LEU A 188 -9.91 14.89 12.09
C LEU A 188 -10.23 14.60 13.56
N VAL A 189 -11.40 14.03 13.81
CA VAL A 189 -11.92 13.73 15.15
C VAL A 189 -11.70 12.26 15.46
N ASP A 190 -10.71 11.97 16.33
CA ASP A 190 -10.42 10.62 16.83
C ASP A 190 -11.33 10.31 18.02
N THR A 191 -12.22 9.32 17.86
CA THR A 191 -13.21 8.95 18.88
C THR A 191 -12.74 7.82 19.77
N ALA A 192 -13.37 7.70 20.94
CA ALA A 192 -13.18 6.54 21.80
C ALA A 192 -13.53 5.25 21.08
N GLY A 193 -12.86 4.16 21.45
CA GLY A 193 -13.21 2.81 21.01
C GLY A 193 -13.49 1.93 22.21
N ARG A 194 -14.51 1.10 22.11
CA ARG A 194 -14.81 0.04 23.09
C ARG A 194 -14.53 -1.34 22.48
N GLN A 195 -14.41 -2.35 23.32
CA GLN A 195 -14.19 -3.73 22.88
C GLN A 195 -15.36 -4.29 22.08
N HIS A 196 -16.57 -3.87 22.43
CA HIS A 196 -17.81 -4.27 21.79
C HIS A 196 -18.65 -3.04 21.45
N ILE A 197 -19.55 -3.20 20.50
CA ILE A 197 -20.54 -2.19 20.14
C ILE A 197 -21.64 -2.25 21.21
N ASP A 198 -21.74 -1.19 21.99
CA ASP A 198 -22.80 -1.00 22.98
C ASP A 198 -23.63 0.26 22.68
N ASP A 199 -24.78 0.37 23.32
CA ASP A 199 -25.71 1.48 23.06
C ASP A 199 -25.14 2.83 23.51
N GLN A 200 -24.34 2.85 24.59
CA GLN A 200 -23.73 4.06 25.08
C GLN A 200 -22.71 4.63 24.10
N LEU A 201 -21.84 3.78 23.51
CA LEU A 201 -20.91 4.20 22.48
C LEU A 201 -21.64 4.75 21.27
N MET A 202 -22.68 4.05 20.82
CA MET A 202 -23.41 4.45 19.62
C MET A 202 -24.22 5.71 19.84
N GLN A 203 -24.73 5.96 21.05
CA GLN A 203 -25.38 7.21 21.40
C GLN A 203 -24.39 8.39 21.37
N GLU A 204 -23.22 8.25 22.01
CA GLU A 204 -22.16 9.26 21.97
C GLU A 204 -21.75 9.63 20.54
N LEU A 205 -21.54 8.60 19.71
CA LEU A 205 -21.18 8.80 18.31
C LEU A 205 -22.31 9.45 17.49
N SER A 206 -23.57 9.15 17.80
CA SER A 206 -24.72 9.79 17.18
C SER A 206 -24.84 11.25 17.57
N GLU A 207 -24.63 11.60 18.83
CA GLU A 207 -24.60 12.99 19.31
C GLU A 207 -23.47 13.79 18.64
N LEU A 208 -22.27 13.20 18.52
CA LEU A 208 -21.16 13.81 17.79
C LEU A 208 -21.49 14.01 16.31
N LYS A 209 -22.12 13.03 15.66
CA LYS A 209 -22.56 13.13 14.26
C LYS A 209 -23.57 14.25 14.07
N GLU A 210 -24.59 14.33 14.91
CA GLU A 210 -25.64 15.37 14.80
C GLU A 210 -25.06 16.77 14.98
N ALA A 211 -24.23 16.99 15.99
CA ALA A 211 -23.69 18.29 16.30
C ALA A 211 -22.60 18.77 15.33
N LEU A 212 -21.74 17.86 14.89
CA LEU A 212 -20.64 18.19 13.98
C LEU A 212 -21.06 18.20 12.51
N ASN A 213 -22.12 17.48 12.14
CA ASN A 213 -22.53 17.22 10.76
C ASN A 213 -21.33 16.85 9.87
N PRO A 214 -20.63 15.74 10.18
CA PRO A 214 -19.39 15.40 9.51
C PRO A 214 -19.61 15.09 8.03
N THR A 215 -18.72 15.59 7.17
CA THR A 215 -18.72 15.27 5.74
C THR A 215 -18.35 13.80 5.50
N GLU A 216 -17.50 13.27 6.37
CA GLU A 216 -17.05 11.89 6.31
C GLU A 216 -17.11 11.24 7.70
N ILE A 217 -17.60 9.99 7.72
CA ILE A 217 -17.54 9.10 8.88
C ILE A 217 -16.74 7.88 8.43
N LEU A 218 -15.49 7.80 8.85
CA LEU A 218 -14.56 6.75 8.47
C LEU A 218 -14.54 5.65 9.53
N PHE A 219 -14.97 4.46 9.16
CA PHE A 219 -14.85 3.28 9.99
C PHE A 219 -13.46 2.67 9.86
N VAL A 220 -12.73 2.58 10.96
CA VAL A 220 -11.40 1.97 11.02
C VAL A 220 -11.52 0.53 11.49
N ALA A 221 -11.14 -0.40 10.63
CA ALA A 221 -11.19 -1.83 10.88
C ALA A 221 -9.80 -2.46 10.86
N ASP A 222 -9.56 -3.39 11.77
CA ASP A 222 -8.37 -4.24 11.77
C ASP A 222 -8.60 -5.41 10.79
N ALA A 223 -7.81 -5.47 9.72
CA ALA A 223 -7.94 -6.51 8.71
C ALA A 223 -7.66 -7.93 9.24
N MET A 224 -6.94 -8.05 10.37
CA MET A 224 -6.62 -9.34 10.99
C MET A 224 -7.81 -9.95 11.73
N THR A 225 -8.83 -9.16 12.07
CA THR A 225 -10.03 -9.66 12.77
C THR A 225 -11.05 -10.32 11.84
N GLY A 226 -10.78 -10.36 10.52
CA GLY A 226 -11.56 -11.13 9.55
C GLY A 226 -13.06 -10.76 9.53
N GLN A 227 -13.93 -11.75 9.76
CA GLN A 227 -15.39 -11.58 9.72
C GLN A 227 -15.93 -10.70 10.85
N ASP A 228 -15.23 -10.54 11.98
CA ASP A 228 -15.66 -9.63 13.04
C ASP A 228 -15.54 -8.17 12.60
N ALA A 229 -14.52 -7.83 11.78
CA ALA A 229 -14.44 -6.51 11.14
C ALA A 229 -15.64 -6.26 10.21
N VAL A 230 -16.07 -7.28 9.47
CA VAL A 230 -17.22 -7.18 8.55
C VAL A 230 -18.53 -6.95 9.30
N LYS A 231 -18.77 -7.71 10.38
CA LYS A 231 -19.96 -7.55 11.24
C LYS A 231 -20.00 -6.16 11.86
N SER A 232 -18.88 -5.75 12.46
CA SER A 232 -18.78 -4.44 13.10
C SER A 232 -19.00 -3.31 12.09
N ALA A 233 -18.43 -3.41 10.87
CA ALA A 233 -18.67 -2.44 9.81
C ALA A 233 -20.15 -2.34 9.45
N GLY A 234 -20.87 -3.47 9.39
CA GLY A 234 -22.30 -3.52 9.13
C GLY A 234 -23.11 -2.79 10.21
N GLU A 235 -22.82 -3.05 11.48
CA GLU A 235 -23.50 -2.40 12.61
C GLU A 235 -23.22 -0.90 12.68
N PHE A 236 -21.95 -0.48 12.52
CA PHE A 236 -21.61 0.95 12.46
C PHE A 236 -22.29 1.63 11.26
N HIS A 237 -22.39 0.96 10.11
CA HIS A 237 -23.07 1.52 8.96
C HIS A 237 -24.58 1.68 9.21
N GLN A 238 -25.22 0.67 9.76
CA GLN A 238 -26.65 0.69 10.06
C GLN A 238 -27.04 1.79 11.06
N ARG A 239 -26.19 2.01 12.09
CA ARG A 239 -26.51 2.95 13.18
C ARG A 239 -26.00 4.38 12.93
N LEU A 240 -24.85 4.53 12.27
CA LEU A 240 -24.21 5.83 12.06
C LEU A 240 -24.20 6.28 10.58
N GLY A 241 -24.34 5.35 9.62
CA GLY A 241 -24.22 5.70 8.21
C GLY A 241 -22.78 6.06 7.84
N ILE A 242 -21.83 5.16 8.05
CA ILE A 242 -20.43 5.38 7.66
C ILE A 242 -20.34 5.70 6.17
N THR A 243 -19.36 6.51 5.78
CA THR A 243 -19.17 6.98 4.39
C THR A 243 -17.97 6.35 3.71
N GLY A 244 -17.16 5.66 4.46
CA GLY A 244 -15.97 4.95 3.97
C GLY A 244 -15.29 4.15 5.05
N VAL A 245 -14.37 3.28 4.63
CA VAL A 245 -13.64 2.36 5.51
C VAL A 245 -12.14 2.54 5.33
N VAL A 246 -11.42 2.48 6.44
CA VAL A 246 -9.97 2.39 6.52
C VAL A 246 -9.61 1.01 7.06
N LEU A 247 -8.89 0.21 6.28
CA LEU A 247 -8.38 -1.08 6.73
C LEU A 247 -6.95 -0.92 7.26
N THR A 248 -6.72 -1.32 8.50
CA THR A 248 -5.40 -1.29 9.13
C THR A 248 -4.76 -2.67 9.16
N LYS A 249 -3.46 -2.72 9.47
CA LYS A 249 -2.66 -3.94 9.67
C LYS A 249 -2.67 -4.88 8.47
N MET A 250 -2.74 -4.31 7.26
CA MET A 250 -2.70 -5.09 6.02
C MET A 250 -1.31 -5.68 5.72
N ASP A 251 -0.27 -5.18 6.41
CA ASP A 251 1.11 -5.71 6.40
C ASP A 251 1.29 -6.99 7.22
N GLY A 252 0.35 -7.28 8.13
CA GLY A 252 0.34 -8.52 8.91
C GLY A 252 -0.14 -9.73 8.11
N ASP A 253 -0.36 -10.85 8.80
CA ASP A 253 -0.91 -12.09 8.22
C ASP A 253 -2.43 -11.98 7.98
N ALA A 254 -2.87 -10.87 7.40
CA ALA A 254 -4.25 -10.65 7.04
C ALA A 254 -4.61 -11.51 5.82
N ARG A 255 -5.62 -12.38 5.97
CA ARG A 255 -6.10 -13.24 4.87
C ARG A 255 -6.76 -12.46 3.74
N GLY A 256 -7.09 -11.16 3.98
CA GLY A 256 -7.64 -10.25 3.00
C GLY A 256 -9.16 -10.35 2.76
N GLY A 257 -9.81 -11.33 3.35
CA GLY A 257 -11.26 -11.55 3.20
C GLY A 257 -12.11 -10.40 3.69
N ALA A 258 -11.66 -9.70 4.74
CA ALA A 258 -12.34 -8.50 5.24
C ALA A 258 -12.44 -7.41 4.15
N ALA A 259 -11.37 -7.16 3.39
CA ALA A 259 -11.36 -6.18 2.29
C ALA A 259 -12.41 -6.50 1.22
N LEU A 260 -12.54 -7.78 0.86
CA LEU A 260 -13.50 -8.25 -0.13
C LEU A 260 -14.96 -8.25 0.39
N SER A 261 -15.15 -8.39 1.71
CA SER A 261 -16.47 -8.57 2.31
C SER A 261 -17.11 -7.27 2.82
N ILE A 262 -16.33 -6.35 3.39
CA ILE A 262 -16.85 -5.13 4.04
C ILE A 262 -17.69 -4.30 3.08
N ARG A 263 -17.19 -4.07 1.86
CA ARG A 263 -17.94 -3.30 0.87
C ARG A 263 -19.26 -3.99 0.48
N SER A 264 -19.23 -5.30 0.31
CA SER A 264 -20.45 -6.05 -0.05
C SER A 264 -21.52 -5.98 1.03
N VAL A 265 -21.11 -5.92 2.31
CA VAL A 265 -22.02 -5.85 3.45
C VAL A 265 -22.51 -4.42 3.72
N THR A 266 -21.62 -3.42 3.59
CA THR A 266 -21.94 -2.02 3.93
C THR A 266 -22.37 -1.18 2.75
N GLY A 267 -22.04 -1.58 1.53
CA GLY A 267 -22.16 -0.75 0.32
C GLY A 267 -21.16 0.42 0.29
N GLN A 268 -20.36 0.61 1.36
CA GLN A 268 -19.45 1.74 1.47
C GLN A 268 -18.05 1.43 0.93
N PRO A 269 -17.36 2.42 0.32
CA PRO A 269 -16.06 2.20 -0.29
C PRO A 269 -14.96 2.04 0.76
N LEU A 270 -13.99 1.19 0.45
CA LEU A 270 -12.68 1.24 1.08
C LEU A 270 -11.96 2.48 0.54
N LYS A 271 -11.51 3.37 1.43
CA LYS A 271 -10.81 4.62 1.04
C LYS A 271 -9.32 4.55 1.25
N PHE A 272 -8.89 3.92 2.36
CA PHE A 272 -7.48 3.82 2.71
C PHE A 272 -7.13 2.44 3.26
N ILE A 273 -5.85 2.09 3.12
CA ILE A 273 -5.24 0.89 3.74
C ILE A 273 -3.98 1.29 4.50
N GLY A 274 -3.85 0.76 5.72
CA GLY A 274 -2.63 0.85 6.53
C GLY A 274 -1.73 -0.35 6.25
N VAL A 275 -0.55 -0.08 5.73
CA VAL A 275 0.41 -1.08 5.23
C VAL A 275 1.69 -1.15 6.07
N GLY A 276 1.63 -0.75 7.33
CA GLY A 276 2.76 -0.77 8.26
C GLY A 276 2.55 0.15 9.46
N GLU A 277 3.47 0.13 10.41
CA GLU A 277 3.37 0.92 11.64
C GLU A 277 3.79 2.39 11.46
N LYS A 278 4.69 2.68 10.52
CA LYS A 278 5.22 4.03 10.28
C LYS A 278 4.12 5.02 9.90
N THR A 279 4.33 6.29 10.21
CA THR A 279 3.35 7.36 9.94
C THR A 279 3.10 7.62 8.45
N ASP A 280 3.97 7.17 7.56
CA ASP A 280 3.83 7.24 6.11
C ASP A 280 3.19 5.99 5.48
N ALA A 281 2.93 4.95 6.29
CA ALA A 281 2.35 3.69 5.84
C ALA A 281 0.81 3.75 5.80
N LEU A 282 0.25 4.72 5.08
CA LEU A 282 -1.17 4.81 4.71
C LEU A 282 -1.24 5.07 3.21
N GLU A 283 -1.97 4.24 2.50
CA GLU A 283 -2.15 4.34 1.06
C GLU A 283 -3.63 4.51 0.72
N ALA A 284 -3.93 5.27 -0.35
CA ALA A 284 -5.27 5.29 -0.93
C ALA A 284 -5.60 3.89 -1.46
N PHE A 285 -6.86 3.48 -1.31
CA PHE A 285 -7.31 2.18 -1.79
C PHE A 285 -7.62 2.23 -3.28
N HIS A 286 -6.88 1.44 -4.07
CA HIS A 286 -7.06 1.30 -5.51
C HIS A 286 -7.58 -0.11 -5.83
N PRO A 287 -8.88 -0.30 -6.12
CA PRO A 287 -9.48 -1.60 -6.35
C PRO A 287 -8.79 -2.44 -7.42
N ASP A 288 -8.42 -1.84 -8.54
CA ASP A 288 -7.74 -2.47 -9.67
C ASP A 288 -6.33 -2.98 -9.31
N ARG A 289 -5.58 -2.19 -8.54
CA ARG A 289 -4.24 -2.56 -8.06
C ARG A 289 -4.31 -3.71 -7.05
N VAL A 290 -5.28 -3.65 -6.14
CA VAL A 290 -5.49 -4.72 -5.15
C VAL A 290 -5.94 -6.01 -5.82
N ALA A 291 -6.86 -5.95 -6.78
CA ALA A 291 -7.27 -7.11 -7.58
C ALA A 291 -6.06 -7.73 -8.32
N SER A 292 -5.21 -6.90 -8.91
CA SER A 292 -3.98 -7.35 -9.59
C SER A 292 -3.00 -8.02 -8.62
N ARG A 293 -2.83 -7.48 -7.40
CA ARG A 293 -2.01 -8.12 -6.32
C ARG A 293 -2.57 -9.47 -5.93
N ILE A 294 -3.90 -9.58 -5.71
CA ILE A 294 -4.57 -10.84 -5.37
C ILE A 294 -4.32 -11.91 -6.44
N LEU A 295 -4.28 -11.53 -7.71
CA LEU A 295 -4.01 -12.44 -8.82
C LEU A 295 -2.50 -12.70 -9.05
N GLY A 296 -1.63 -12.08 -8.26
CA GLY A 296 -0.18 -12.20 -8.40
C GLY A 296 0.38 -11.59 -9.68
N MET A 297 -0.36 -10.66 -10.28
CA MET A 297 0.06 -9.92 -11.47
C MET A 297 1.00 -8.75 -11.13
N GLY A 298 1.28 -8.54 -9.84
CA GLY A 298 2.06 -7.41 -9.34
C GLY A 298 1.25 -6.11 -9.32
N ASP A 299 1.88 -5.07 -8.78
CA ASP A 299 1.32 -3.72 -8.72
C ASP A 299 2.36 -2.71 -9.23
N VAL A 300 2.59 -2.75 -10.53
CA VAL A 300 3.59 -1.90 -11.19
C VAL A 300 3.24 -0.42 -11.04
N LEU A 301 1.96 -0.06 -11.02
CA LEU A 301 1.52 1.33 -10.91
C LEU A 301 1.84 1.90 -9.52
N SER A 302 1.54 1.18 -8.44
CA SER A 302 1.93 1.60 -7.09
C SER A 302 3.45 1.67 -6.90
N LEU A 303 4.20 0.80 -7.58
CA LEU A 303 5.66 0.88 -7.58
C LEU A 303 6.14 2.15 -8.30
N ILE A 304 5.56 2.47 -9.45
CA ILE A 304 5.88 3.70 -10.21
C ILE A 304 5.55 4.93 -9.36
N ASP A 305 4.37 5.00 -8.75
CA ASP A 305 3.97 6.12 -7.89
C ASP A 305 4.96 6.31 -6.73
N LYS A 306 5.34 5.24 -6.03
CA LYS A 306 6.35 5.30 -4.94
C LYS A 306 7.72 5.76 -5.43
N VAL A 307 8.12 5.32 -6.61
CA VAL A 307 9.39 5.76 -7.24
C VAL A 307 9.32 7.25 -7.58
N GLN A 308 8.21 7.72 -8.16
CA GLN A 308 8.01 9.13 -8.51
C GLN A 308 7.95 10.04 -7.27
N GLU A 309 7.34 9.60 -6.17
CA GLU A 309 7.33 10.37 -4.91
C GLU A 309 8.72 10.53 -4.27
N THR A 310 9.63 9.60 -4.53
CA THR A 310 10.91 9.51 -3.81
C THR A 310 12.08 10.04 -4.63
N ILE A 311 11.97 10.04 -5.95
CA ILE A 311 13.03 10.45 -6.86
C ILE A 311 12.63 11.77 -7.52
N ASP A 312 13.34 12.85 -7.16
CA ASP A 312 13.25 14.11 -7.88
C ASP A 312 13.60 13.89 -9.36
N GLN A 313 12.80 14.48 -10.24
CA GLN A 313 12.94 14.33 -11.69
C GLN A 313 14.36 14.70 -12.17
N GLU A 314 14.96 15.73 -11.56
CA GLU A 314 16.34 16.16 -11.81
C GLU A 314 17.39 15.10 -11.40
N THR A 315 17.11 14.35 -10.34
CA THR A 315 17.97 13.24 -9.88
C THR A 315 17.86 12.04 -10.81
N ALA A 316 16.66 11.76 -11.34
CA ALA A 316 16.43 10.68 -12.30
C ALA A 316 17.13 10.95 -13.64
N GLU A 317 17.09 12.19 -14.15
CA GLU A 317 17.77 12.59 -15.39
C GLU A 317 19.31 12.51 -15.25
N LYS A 318 19.86 13.04 -14.16
CA LYS A 318 21.30 12.94 -13.85
C LYS A 318 21.77 11.49 -13.71
N MET A 319 20.89 10.62 -13.22
CA MET A 319 21.16 9.20 -13.04
C MET A 319 21.13 8.47 -14.39
N GLN A 320 20.20 8.83 -15.27
CA GLN A 320 20.12 8.31 -16.63
C GLN A 320 21.34 8.72 -17.47
N GLU A 321 21.82 9.95 -17.35
CA GLU A 321 23.04 10.40 -18.01
C GLU A 321 24.29 9.65 -17.52
N LYS A 322 24.43 9.43 -16.20
CA LYS A 322 25.53 8.65 -15.61
C LYS A 322 25.48 7.16 -15.96
N LEU A 323 24.27 6.60 -16.16
CA LEU A 323 24.09 5.21 -16.59
C LEU A 323 24.41 5.00 -18.07
N LEU A 324 24.22 6.03 -18.90
CA LEU A 324 24.59 6.02 -20.33
C LEU A 324 26.08 6.28 -20.52
N GLY A 325 26.73 7.01 -19.61
CA GLY A 325 28.17 7.18 -19.52
C GLY A 325 28.84 6.01 -18.78
N ASP A 326 30.07 5.67 -19.08
CA ASP A 326 30.84 4.60 -18.44
C ASP A 326 31.26 4.92 -16.98
N ASP A 327 30.65 5.93 -16.36
CA ASP A 327 31.07 6.60 -15.11
C ASP A 327 30.33 6.12 -13.84
N PHE A 328 29.62 4.97 -13.90
CA PHE A 328 28.95 4.43 -12.70
C PHE A 328 29.98 3.98 -11.66
N SER A 329 30.04 4.68 -10.52
CA SER A 329 30.99 4.50 -9.43
C SER A 329 30.41 3.71 -8.26
N LEU A 330 31.25 3.28 -7.30
CA LEU A 330 30.81 2.72 -6.01
C LEU A 330 30.06 3.77 -5.16
N GLU A 331 30.33 5.05 -5.37
CA GLU A 331 29.60 6.13 -4.71
C GLU A 331 28.15 6.20 -5.22
N ASP A 332 27.95 6.13 -6.53
CA ASP A 332 26.62 6.07 -7.14
C ASP A 332 25.88 4.79 -6.71
N PHE A 333 26.57 3.66 -6.63
CA PHE A 333 26.00 2.40 -6.14
C PHE A 333 25.53 2.49 -4.68
N ARG A 334 26.32 3.11 -3.79
CA ARG A 334 25.92 3.40 -2.39
C ARG A 334 24.68 4.28 -2.34
N ASP A 335 24.66 5.34 -3.13
CA ASP A 335 23.57 6.33 -3.10
C ASP A 335 22.28 5.71 -3.64
N GLN A 336 22.35 4.83 -4.63
CA GLN A 336 21.22 4.01 -5.07
C GLN A 336 20.69 3.11 -3.95
N ILE A 337 21.57 2.41 -3.26
CA ILE A 337 21.17 1.56 -2.13
C ILE A 337 20.48 2.39 -1.05
N LYS A 338 21.01 3.58 -0.72
CA LYS A 338 20.39 4.51 0.24
C LYS A 338 19.03 5.02 -0.23
N GLN A 339 18.85 5.29 -1.53
CA GLN A 339 17.57 5.68 -2.11
C GLN A 339 16.54 4.56 -2.08
N ILE A 340 16.92 3.34 -2.47
CA ILE A 340 16.04 2.16 -2.39
C ILE A 340 15.58 1.93 -0.93
N ARG A 341 16.45 2.15 0.03
CA ARG A 341 16.09 2.05 1.45
C ARG A 341 15.09 3.13 1.91
N LYS A 342 15.09 4.31 1.27
CA LYS A 342 14.07 5.36 1.52
C LYS A 342 12.70 5.02 0.94
N LEU A 343 12.63 4.19 -0.11
CA LEU A 343 11.39 3.71 -0.75
C LEU A 343 10.59 2.72 0.12
N GLY A 344 11.14 2.28 1.24
CA GLY A 344 10.51 1.32 2.15
C GLY A 344 11.35 0.05 2.33
N SER A 345 10.77 -1.00 2.92
CA SER A 345 11.47 -2.29 3.02
C SER A 345 11.67 -2.89 1.62
N LEU A 346 12.88 -3.40 1.35
CA LEU A 346 13.17 -4.09 0.08
C LEU A 346 12.20 -5.25 -0.18
N GLY A 347 11.73 -5.91 0.88
CA GLY A 347 10.69 -6.95 0.80
C GLY A 347 9.38 -6.42 0.24
N GLY A 348 8.91 -5.26 0.71
CA GLY A 348 7.68 -4.63 0.21
C GLY A 348 7.76 -4.21 -1.27
N LEU A 349 8.93 -3.76 -1.73
CA LEU A 349 9.15 -3.44 -3.14
C LEU A 349 9.15 -4.70 -4.03
N LEU A 350 9.76 -5.80 -3.56
CA LEU A 350 9.75 -7.09 -4.26
C LEU A 350 8.35 -7.69 -4.36
N GLU A 351 7.49 -7.46 -3.36
CA GLU A 351 6.08 -7.89 -3.39
C GLU A 351 5.26 -7.19 -4.47
N MET A 352 5.61 -5.95 -4.84
CA MET A 352 4.93 -5.19 -5.89
C MET A 352 5.35 -5.60 -7.31
N MET A 353 6.48 -6.31 -7.45
CA MET A 353 6.97 -6.73 -8.76
C MET A 353 6.18 -7.93 -9.33
N PRO A 354 5.91 -7.94 -10.65
CA PRO A 354 5.27 -9.08 -11.31
C PRO A 354 6.12 -10.34 -11.17
N GLN A 355 5.49 -11.46 -10.83
CA GLN A 355 6.17 -12.76 -10.67
C GLN A 355 6.41 -13.44 -12.04
N ILE A 356 7.16 -12.80 -12.94
CA ILE A 356 7.40 -13.29 -14.31
C ILE A 356 8.90 -13.50 -14.55
N GLY A 357 9.27 -14.69 -15.03
CA GLY A 357 10.64 -15.01 -15.47
C GLY A 357 11.69 -15.08 -14.34
N PRO A 358 12.93 -14.65 -14.57
CA PRO A 358 14.04 -14.78 -13.63
C PRO A 358 13.89 -13.93 -12.35
N LEU A 359 12.90 -13.04 -12.28
CA LEU A 359 12.60 -12.20 -11.12
C LEU A 359 11.89 -12.97 -9.98
N LYS A 360 11.35 -14.16 -10.28
CA LYS A 360 10.68 -15.03 -9.30
C LYS A 360 11.63 -15.51 -8.20
N ASP A 361 12.86 -15.82 -8.56
CA ASP A 361 13.87 -16.38 -7.64
C ASP A 361 14.41 -15.32 -6.65
N LEU A 362 14.18 -14.02 -6.94
CA LEU A 362 14.58 -12.92 -6.05
C LEU A 362 13.66 -12.78 -4.83
N LYS A 363 12.40 -13.21 -4.91
CA LYS A 363 11.43 -13.10 -3.80
C LYS A 363 11.75 -14.08 -2.65
N ASP A 364 12.31 -15.24 -2.97
CA ASP A 364 12.67 -16.26 -1.97
C ASP A 364 13.96 -15.92 -1.22
N THR A 365 14.68 -14.89 -1.67
CA THR A 365 15.88 -14.41 -1.00
C THR A 365 15.47 -13.44 0.11
N LYS A 366 15.50 -13.89 1.36
CA LYS A 366 15.38 -12.99 2.53
C LYS A 366 16.55 -12.01 2.48
N ILE A 367 16.29 -10.79 1.99
CA ILE A 367 17.28 -9.71 2.03
C ILE A 367 17.34 -9.22 3.47
N ASP A 368 18.41 -9.58 4.18
CA ASP A 368 18.65 -9.09 5.53
C ASP A 368 19.02 -7.60 5.47
N GLU A 369 18.20 -6.75 6.06
CA GLU A 369 18.46 -5.29 6.15
C GLU A 369 19.83 -4.99 6.79
N SER A 370 20.35 -5.91 7.62
CA SER A 370 21.70 -5.81 8.21
C SER A 370 22.80 -5.95 7.15
N GLU A 371 22.61 -6.76 6.10
CA GLU A 371 23.55 -6.88 4.99
C GLU A 371 23.64 -5.60 4.16
N VAL A 372 22.52 -4.95 3.94
CA VAL A 372 22.46 -3.65 3.25
C VAL A 372 23.23 -2.58 4.05
N GLY A 373 23.08 -2.57 5.37
CA GLY A 373 23.83 -1.70 6.26
C GLY A 373 25.36 -1.96 6.17
N ARG A 374 25.78 -3.22 6.12
CA ARG A 374 27.18 -3.61 5.96
C ARG A 374 27.77 -3.13 4.63
N VAL A 375 27.05 -3.27 3.53
CA VAL A 375 27.47 -2.79 2.21
C VAL A 375 27.73 -1.28 2.23
N VAL A 376 26.83 -0.49 2.81
CA VAL A 376 27.00 0.97 2.95
C VAL A 376 28.23 1.28 3.81
N ALA A 377 28.43 0.59 4.94
CA ALA A 377 29.58 0.82 5.84
C ALA A 377 30.91 0.51 5.12
N ILE A 378 30.99 -0.54 4.32
CA ILE A 378 32.18 -0.89 3.53
C ILE A 378 32.49 0.25 2.55
N ILE A 379 31.50 0.76 1.79
CA ILE A 379 31.75 1.83 0.82
C ILE A 379 32.10 3.14 1.54
N ASP A 380 31.46 3.46 2.65
CA ASP A 380 31.75 4.67 3.42
C ASP A 380 33.15 4.63 4.05
N SER A 381 33.73 3.43 4.29
CA SER A 381 35.12 3.24 4.74
C SER A 381 36.19 3.38 3.63
N MET A 382 35.77 3.53 2.37
CA MET A 382 36.67 3.77 1.24
C MET A 382 36.98 5.26 1.10
N THR A 383 38.16 5.58 0.59
CA THR A 383 38.51 6.95 0.20
C THR A 383 37.72 7.38 -1.04
N PRO A 384 37.55 8.70 -1.28
CA PRO A 384 36.86 9.20 -2.48
C PRO A 384 37.45 8.66 -3.80
N LYS A 385 38.80 8.50 -3.86
CA LYS A 385 39.46 7.92 -5.03
C LYS A 385 39.12 6.44 -5.24
N GLU A 386 39.00 5.68 -4.16
CA GLU A 386 38.63 4.25 -4.21
C GLU A 386 37.16 4.05 -4.58
N ARG A 387 36.27 4.94 -4.13
CA ARG A 387 34.84 4.91 -4.50
C ARG A 387 34.63 5.19 -5.99
N ARG A 388 35.41 6.12 -6.57
CA ARG A 388 35.34 6.44 -8.00
C ARG A 388 36.03 5.43 -8.88
N ASN A 389 37.11 4.79 -8.40
CA ASN A 389 37.85 3.80 -9.18
C ASN A 389 38.13 2.55 -8.32
N HIS A 390 37.27 1.54 -8.44
CA HIS A 390 37.41 0.28 -7.70
C HIS A 390 38.63 -0.55 -8.12
N MET A 391 39.21 -0.31 -9.29
CA MET A 391 40.37 -1.05 -9.79
C MET A 391 41.62 -0.80 -8.97
N ILE A 392 41.71 0.31 -8.24
CA ILE A 392 42.87 0.63 -7.40
C ILE A 392 42.83 -0.11 -6.05
N ILE A 393 41.75 -0.85 -5.72
CA ILE A 393 41.56 -1.52 -4.43
C ILE A 393 42.34 -2.85 -4.40
N ASN A 394 43.60 -2.76 -3.97
CA ASN A 394 44.51 -3.93 -3.79
C ASN A 394 44.29 -4.60 -2.42
N GLY A 395 45.04 -5.67 -2.13
CA GLY A 395 44.91 -6.47 -0.93
C GLY A 395 45.13 -5.69 0.38
N SER A 396 46.07 -4.74 0.42
CA SER A 396 46.32 -3.90 1.61
C SER A 396 45.13 -2.92 1.86
N ARG A 397 44.58 -2.35 0.81
CA ARG A 397 43.41 -1.47 0.89
C ARG A 397 42.17 -2.24 1.33
N ARG A 398 41.95 -3.47 0.81
CA ARG A 398 40.84 -4.34 1.27
C ARG A 398 40.90 -4.62 2.76
N ARG A 399 42.09 -4.90 3.31
CA ARG A 399 42.28 -5.08 4.76
C ARG A 399 41.98 -3.83 5.56
N ARG A 400 42.41 -2.67 5.09
CA ARG A 400 42.10 -1.39 5.75
C ARG A 400 40.60 -1.07 5.71
N ILE A 401 39.94 -1.25 4.55
CA ILE A 401 38.50 -1.03 4.37
C ILE A 401 37.71 -1.97 5.29
N ALA A 402 38.05 -3.26 5.33
CA ALA A 402 37.43 -4.24 6.20
C ALA A 402 37.53 -3.85 7.68
N LYS A 403 38.73 -3.43 8.13
CA LYS A 403 38.95 -2.96 9.50
C LYS A 403 38.13 -1.69 9.82
N GLY A 404 38.05 -0.75 8.87
CA GLY A 404 37.33 0.51 9.04
C GLY A 404 35.81 0.36 9.07
N SER A 405 35.27 -0.63 8.35
CA SER A 405 33.83 -0.95 8.28
C SER A 405 33.35 -1.95 9.35
N GLY A 406 34.26 -2.53 10.13
CA GLY A 406 33.93 -3.60 11.07
C GLY A 406 33.49 -4.91 10.39
N THR A 407 33.94 -5.13 9.14
CA THR A 407 33.58 -6.32 8.33
C THR A 407 34.81 -7.16 8.00
N SER A 408 34.65 -8.29 7.32
CA SER A 408 35.75 -9.14 6.87
C SER A 408 36.27 -8.74 5.49
N VAL A 409 37.51 -9.16 5.17
CA VAL A 409 38.07 -9.00 3.81
C VAL A 409 37.23 -9.75 2.77
N GLN A 410 36.57 -10.82 3.18
CA GLN A 410 35.66 -11.60 2.35
C GLN A 410 34.44 -10.75 1.94
N ASP A 411 33.85 -10.01 2.88
CA ASP A 411 32.70 -9.13 2.61
C ASP A 411 33.07 -8.02 1.62
N VAL A 412 34.27 -7.44 1.75
CA VAL A 412 34.79 -6.46 0.79
C VAL A 412 34.93 -7.08 -0.61
N ASN A 413 35.43 -8.33 -0.70
CA ASN A 413 35.55 -9.01 -1.98
C ASN A 413 34.19 -9.34 -2.60
N ASN A 414 33.23 -9.77 -1.79
CA ASN A 414 31.87 -10.06 -2.24
C ASN A 414 31.19 -8.79 -2.77
N LEU A 415 31.32 -7.67 -2.07
CA LEU A 415 30.81 -6.38 -2.54
C LEU A 415 31.42 -5.98 -3.89
N LEU A 416 32.72 -6.05 -4.06
CA LEU A 416 33.38 -5.69 -5.33
C LEU A 416 32.94 -6.61 -6.47
N LYS A 417 32.69 -7.89 -6.20
CA LYS A 417 32.16 -8.85 -7.17
C LYS A 417 30.71 -8.51 -7.55
N GLN A 418 29.85 -8.24 -6.57
CA GLN A 418 28.46 -7.83 -6.79
C GLN A 418 28.37 -6.52 -7.58
N TYR A 419 29.18 -5.53 -7.24
CA TYR A 419 29.26 -4.27 -7.97
C TYR A 419 29.67 -4.49 -9.44
N ALA A 420 30.69 -5.32 -9.70
CA ALA A 420 31.13 -5.64 -11.06
C ALA A 420 30.02 -6.35 -11.87
N GLN A 421 29.27 -7.25 -11.24
CA GLN A 421 28.13 -7.93 -11.86
C GLN A 421 26.99 -6.95 -12.16
N ALA A 422 26.63 -6.09 -11.20
CA ALA A 422 25.61 -5.06 -11.39
C ALA A 422 25.96 -4.11 -12.55
N ARG A 423 27.22 -3.66 -12.60
CA ARG A 423 27.71 -2.80 -13.70
C ARG A 423 27.64 -3.51 -15.07
N LYS A 424 27.98 -4.80 -15.14
CA LYS A 424 27.88 -5.61 -16.37
C LYS A 424 26.42 -5.79 -16.81
N MET A 425 25.52 -6.03 -15.85
CA MET A 425 24.09 -6.20 -16.12
C MET A 425 23.46 -4.89 -16.62
N MET A 426 23.80 -3.75 -16.01
CA MET A 426 23.34 -2.42 -16.46
C MET A 426 23.82 -2.10 -17.88
N LYS A 427 25.07 -2.41 -18.23
CA LYS A 427 25.57 -2.27 -19.62
C LYS A 427 24.80 -3.13 -20.62
N SER A 428 24.37 -4.32 -20.27
CA SER A 428 23.56 -5.17 -21.16
C SER A 428 22.14 -4.65 -21.37
N PHE A 429 21.55 -4.01 -20.34
CA PHE A 429 20.21 -3.39 -20.45
C PHE A 429 20.21 -2.13 -21.29
N THR A 430 21.24 -1.27 -21.18
CA THR A 430 21.36 -0.08 -22.03
C THR A 430 21.56 -0.42 -23.50
N GLY A 431 22.27 -1.51 -23.81
CA GLY A 431 22.40 -2.04 -25.17
C GLY A 431 21.10 -2.55 -25.79
N GLN A 432 20.23 -3.21 -24.97
CA GLN A 432 18.95 -3.73 -25.43
C GLN A 432 17.81 -2.69 -25.39
N ALA A 433 17.82 -1.74 -24.45
CA ALA A 433 16.84 -0.66 -24.39
C ALA A 433 16.90 0.25 -25.62
N GLY A 434 18.10 0.47 -26.18
CA GLY A 434 18.27 1.18 -27.47
C GLY A 434 17.61 0.44 -28.65
N PHE A 435 17.50 -0.88 -28.60
CA PHE A 435 16.85 -1.71 -29.61
C PHE A 435 15.31 -1.79 -29.42
N LEU A 436 14.83 -1.89 -28.16
CA LEU A 436 13.40 -1.85 -27.82
C LEU A 436 12.81 -0.43 -27.99
N GLY A 437 13.53 0.61 -27.61
CA GLY A 437 13.09 2.00 -27.80
C GLY A 437 12.90 2.37 -29.28
N LYS A 438 13.78 1.90 -30.18
CA LYS A 438 13.61 2.03 -31.64
C LYS A 438 12.43 1.18 -32.19
N LYS A 439 12.08 0.08 -31.55
CA LYS A 439 10.93 -0.75 -31.94
C LYS A 439 9.60 -0.19 -31.43
N LEU A 440 9.56 0.38 -30.22
CA LEU A 440 8.38 1.08 -29.68
C LEU A 440 8.11 2.42 -30.41
N ALA A 441 9.14 3.16 -30.79
CA ALA A 441 8.98 4.39 -31.58
C ALA A 441 8.48 4.14 -33.00
N LYS A 442 8.62 2.92 -33.53
CA LYS A 442 8.05 2.49 -34.83
C LYS A 442 6.64 1.90 -34.74
N MET A 443 6.14 1.55 -33.55
CA MET A 443 4.74 1.19 -33.36
C MET A 443 3.93 2.47 -33.13
N LYS A 444 3.46 3.06 -34.22
CA LYS A 444 2.41 4.09 -34.19
C LYS A 444 1.19 3.47 -33.51
N LEU A 445 0.92 3.85 -32.27
CA LEU A 445 -0.39 3.66 -31.63
C LEU A 445 -1.36 4.64 -32.30
N PRO A 446 -2.45 4.19 -32.94
CA PRO A 446 -3.46 5.08 -33.46
C PRO A 446 -4.31 5.57 -32.29
N GLY A 447 -4.35 6.88 -32.04
CA GLY A 447 -5.35 7.56 -31.25
C GLY A 447 -4.89 8.22 -29.95
N LEU A 448 -4.03 9.24 -30.05
CA LEU A 448 -4.00 10.35 -29.09
C LEU A 448 -3.76 11.63 -29.89
N PRO A 449 -4.66 12.65 -29.79
CA PRO A 449 -4.39 13.97 -30.36
C PRO A 449 -3.33 14.68 -29.51
N GLY A 450 -2.46 15.41 -30.21
CA GLY A 450 -1.29 16.03 -29.66
C GLY A 450 -1.56 17.08 -28.57
N PHE A 451 -0.66 17.11 -27.62
CA PHE A 451 0.01 18.29 -27.05
C PHE A 451 1.38 17.83 -26.61
#